data_34844bf3e4991a73418fcf6f42e5d6ed
#
_entry.id   34844bf3e4991a73418fcf6f42e5d6ed
#
_cell.length_a   1.000
_cell.length_b   1.000
_cell.length_c   1.000
_cell.angle_alpha   90.00
_cell.angle_beta   90.00
_cell.angle_gamma   90.00
#
_symmetry.space_group_name_H-M   'P 1'
#
loop_
_entity.id
_entity.type
_entity.pdbx_description
1 polymer ?
#
loop_
_entity_poly.entity_id
_entity_poly.type
_entity_poly.pdbx_seq_one_letter_code
_entity_poly.pdbx_strand_id
1 'polypeptide(L)'
;FPGFTVPYEDMQKDWRAFNYVLIVVYPPEKENDVLNALGPLMDENGAYRLAYERAKMEATTLSDIRERFFAWFNAGTSLVYLADYNGAAAAYDSAFNLYAQIPENARPWRMMWYQTGPYFAYYYSARYTDVINLADQTLKRMSAEPILEESYYWRGMAYLALGDNERARAEFRDSLKYHPGFGPSLVALEQMGETP
;
A
#
# COMPACT_ATOMS: atom_id res chain seq x y z
N PHE A 1 2.64 -14.57 26.86
CA PHE A 1 1.62 -14.94 27.86
C PHE A 1 1.33 -16.44 27.71
N PRO A 2 1.76 -17.28 28.63
CA PRO A 2 1.47 -18.71 28.55
C PRO A 2 -0.05 -18.94 28.62
N GLY A 3 -0.57 -19.72 27.67
CA GLY A 3 -1.99 -20.10 27.64
C GLY A 3 -2.91 -19.16 26.84
N PHE A 4 -2.38 -18.11 26.18
CA PHE A 4 -3.18 -17.34 25.24
C PHE A 4 -3.27 -18.08 23.90
N THR A 5 -4.47 -18.44 23.51
CA THR A 5 -4.76 -19.11 22.23
C THR A 5 -5.72 -18.26 21.44
N VAL A 6 -5.42 -18.08 20.15
CA VAL A 6 -6.30 -17.41 19.19
C VAL A 6 -6.81 -18.49 18.23
N PRO A 7 -8.13 -18.59 17.97
CA PRO A 7 -8.63 -19.45 16.91
C PRO A 7 -7.95 -19.14 15.58
N TYR A 8 -7.63 -20.18 14.81
CA TYR A 8 -6.93 -20.02 13.54
C TYR A 8 -7.68 -19.09 12.55
N GLU A 9 -9.00 -19.18 12.55
CA GLU A 9 -9.87 -18.34 11.71
C GLU A 9 -9.76 -16.85 12.06
N ASP A 10 -9.72 -16.51 13.35
CA ASP A 10 -9.55 -15.12 13.82
C ASP A 10 -8.17 -14.61 13.47
N MET A 11 -7.12 -15.42 13.72
CA MET A 11 -5.76 -15.09 13.32
C MET A 11 -5.66 -14.85 11.81
N GLN A 12 -6.25 -15.71 10.99
CA GLN A 12 -6.23 -15.60 9.54
C GLN A 12 -6.94 -14.32 9.07
N LYS A 13 -8.05 -13.96 9.69
CA LYS A 13 -8.79 -12.75 9.40
C LYS A 13 -7.96 -11.49 9.68
N ASP A 14 -7.33 -11.43 10.84
CA ASP A 14 -6.49 -10.29 11.21
C ASP A 14 -5.22 -10.22 10.34
N TRP A 15 -4.62 -11.35 10.02
CA TRP A 15 -3.42 -11.45 9.20
C TRP A 15 -3.67 -11.06 7.73
N ARG A 16 -4.89 -11.25 7.22
CA ARG A 16 -5.29 -10.82 5.86
C ARG A 16 -5.05 -9.33 5.65
N ALA A 17 -5.30 -8.47 6.65
CA ALA A 17 -5.08 -7.03 6.53
C ALA A 17 -3.62 -6.66 6.20
N PHE A 18 -2.68 -7.57 6.44
CA PHE A 18 -1.25 -7.43 6.17
C PHE A 18 -0.76 -8.30 5.00
N ASN A 19 -1.65 -8.70 4.10
CA ASN A 19 -1.33 -9.56 2.96
C ASN A 19 -0.58 -10.85 3.35
N TYR A 20 -0.86 -11.38 4.53
CA TYR A 20 -0.23 -12.59 5.07
C TYR A 20 1.30 -12.53 5.15
N VAL A 21 1.86 -11.34 5.28
CA VAL A 21 3.31 -11.17 5.47
C VAL A 21 3.76 -11.89 6.73
N LEU A 22 4.84 -12.63 6.62
CA LEU A 22 5.47 -13.31 7.74
C LEU A 22 6.97 -13.02 7.78
N ILE A 23 7.53 -13.04 8.97
CA ILE A 23 8.98 -12.96 9.20
C ILE A 23 9.37 -14.26 9.92
N VAL A 24 10.30 -14.98 9.34
CA VAL A 24 10.83 -16.22 9.93
C VAL A 24 12.18 -15.93 10.54
N VAL A 25 12.29 -16.13 11.86
CA VAL A 25 13.54 -15.99 12.60
C VAL A 25 14.00 -17.38 13.02
N TYR A 26 15.21 -17.75 12.66
CA TYR A 26 15.76 -19.08 12.95
C TYR A 26 17.25 -19.02 13.24
N PRO A 27 17.79 -19.95 14.04
CA PRO A 27 19.22 -20.06 14.26
C PRO A 27 19.90 -20.67 13.02
N PRO A 28 21.19 -20.34 12.73
CA PRO A 28 21.87 -20.72 11.48
C PRO A 28 21.80 -22.22 11.16
N GLU A 29 21.86 -23.07 12.17
CA GLU A 29 21.81 -24.54 12.00
C GLU A 29 20.44 -25.05 11.49
N LYS A 30 19.40 -24.22 11.50
CA LYS A 30 18.06 -24.53 10.99
C LYS A 30 17.79 -24.00 9.59
N GLU A 31 18.74 -23.33 8.96
CA GLU A 31 18.57 -22.68 7.67
C GLU A 31 17.98 -23.66 6.61
N ASN A 32 18.59 -24.81 6.43
CA ASN A 32 18.14 -25.78 5.44
C ASN A 32 16.73 -26.30 5.71
N ASP A 33 16.37 -26.51 6.99
CA ASP A 33 15.03 -26.94 7.37
C ASP A 33 13.99 -25.85 6.99
N VAL A 34 14.33 -24.58 7.25
CA VAL A 34 13.47 -23.42 6.95
C VAL A 34 13.32 -23.21 5.45
N LEU A 35 14.44 -23.22 4.70
CA LEU A 35 14.41 -23.08 3.24
C LEU A 35 13.57 -24.17 2.58
N ASN A 36 13.69 -25.43 3.04
CA ASN A 36 12.88 -26.53 2.55
C ASN A 36 11.39 -26.35 2.88
N ALA A 37 11.09 -25.87 4.09
CA ALA A 37 9.70 -25.65 4.52
C ALA A 37 9.03 -24.49 3.76
N LEU A 38 9.76 -23.41 3.49
CA LEU A 38 9.25 -22.25 2.76
C LEU A 38 9.10 -22.53 1.26
N GLY A 39 9.99 -23.38 0.70
CA GLY A 39 9.91 -23.79 -0.70
C GLY A 39 9.71 -22.63 -1.68
N PRO A 40 8.60 -22.62 -2.47
CA PRO A 40 8.34 -21.55 -3.46
C PRO A 40 8.23 -20.13 -2.88
N LEU A 41 7.98 -20.00 -1.57
CA LEU A 41 7.90 -18.67 -0.93
C LEU A 41 9.27 -18.00 -0.80
N MET A 42 10.36 -18.72 -1.06
CA MET A 42 11.71 -18.17 -1.10
C MET A 42 11.99 -17.35 -2.38
N ASP A 43 11.26 -17.59 -3.46
CA ASP A 43 11.26 -16.73 -4.64
C ASP A 43 10.27 -15.59 -4.43
N GLU A 44 10.77 -14.35 -4.36
CA GLU A 44 9.96 -13.17 -4.08
C GLU A 44 8.82 -13.01 -5.10
N ASN A 45 9.12 -13.14 -6.38
CA ASN A 45 8.10 -13.06 -7.43
C ASN A 45 7.09 -14.21 -7.33
N GLY A 46 7.55 -15.42 -7.00
CA GLY A 46 6.70 -16.57 -6.74
C GLY A 46 5.77 -16.34 -5.56
N ALA A 47 6.31 -15.80 -4.45
CA ALA A 47 5.54 -15.44 -3.26
C ALA A 47 4.43 -14.41 -3.58
N TYR A 48 4.75 -13.33 -4.32
CA TYR A 48 3.74 -12.34 -4.71
C TYR A 48 2.69 -12.89 -5.69
N ARG A 49 3.05 -13.80 -6.59
CA ARG A 49 2.07 -14.49 -7.44
C ARG A 49 1.11 -15.34 -6.62
N LEU A 50 1.62 -16.12 -5.66
CA LEU A 50 0.79 -16.93 -4.77
C LEU A 50 -0.12 -16.05 -3.91
N ALA A 51 0.41 -14.93 -3.38
CA ALA A 51 -0.36 -13.95 -2.64
C ALA A 51 -1.47 -13.33 -3.48
N TYR A 52 -1.18 -12.97 -4.73
CA TYR A 52 -2.17 -12.45 -5.68
C TYR A 52 -3.29 -13.45 -5.96
N GLU A 53 -2.96 -14.69 -6.29
CA GLU A 53 -3.97 -15.72 -6.59
C GLU A 53 -4.86 -16.00 -5.36
N ARG A 54 -4.27 -16.04 -4.18
CA ARG A 54 -5.02 -16.14 -2.94
C ARG A 54 -5.96 -14.96 -2.74
N ALA A 55 -5.44 -13.75 -2.85
CA ALA A 55 -6.20 -12.52 -2.67
C ALA A 55 -7.37 -12.43 -3.67
N LYS A 56 -7.15 -12.78 -4.93
CA LYS A 56 -8.18 -12.83 -5.96
C LYS A 56 -9.28 -13.84 -5.67
N MET A 57 -8.90 -15.03 -5.19
CA MET A 57 -9.87 -16.04 -4.76
C MET A 57 -10.70 -15.51 -3.58
N GLU A 58 -10.06 -14.98 -2.55
CA GLU A 58 -10.73 -14.42 -1.38
C GLU A 58 -11.67 -13.26 -1.74
N ALA A 59 -11.25 -12.36 -2.62
CA ALA A 59 -12.06 -11.23 -3.08
C ALA A 59 -13.39 -11.66 -3.74
N THR A 60 -13.44 -12.86 -4.30
CA THR A 60 -14.62 -13.40 -5.00
C THR A 60 -15.43 -14.37 -4.14
N THR A 61 -14.85 -14.99 -3.13
CA THR A 61 -15.49 -16.04 -2.32
C THR A 61 -15.95 -15.58 -0.93
N LEU A 62 -15.29 -14.56 -0.36
CA LEU A 62 -15.66 -14.03 0.93
C LEU A 62 -17.01 -13.28 0.86
N SER A 63 -17.83 -13.44 1.88
CA SER A 63 -19.12 -12.77 1.99
C SER A 63 -19.05 -11.38 2.65
N ASP A 64 -18.12 -11.23 3.61
CA ASP A 64 -17.96 -9.97 4.33
C ASP A 64 -17.29 -8.90 3.46
N ILE A 65 -17.92 -7.71 3.40
CA ILE A 65 -17.50 -6.62 2.51
C ILE A 65 -16.13 -6.04 2.91
N ARG A 66 -15.85 -5.97 4.22
CA ARG A 66 -14.57 -5.46 4.72
C ARG A 66 -13.44 -6.44 4.43
N GLU A 67 -13.69 -7.74 4.57
CA GLU A 67 -12.73 -8.77 4.22
C GLU A 67 -12.44 -8.81 2.71
N ARG A 68 -13.48 -8.62 1.88
CA ARG A 68 -13.31 -8.49 0.42
C ARG A 68 -12.54 -7.22 0.03
N PHE A 69 -12.72 -6.12 0.76
CA PHE A 69 -11.92 -4.91 0.59
C PHE A 69 -10.44 -5.24 0.79
N PHE A 70 -10.06 -5.88 1.91
CA PHE A 70 -8.68 -6.27 2.16
C PHE A 70 -8.14 -7.23 1.08
N ALA A 71 -8.95 -8.18 0.64
CA ALA A 71 -8.55 -9.11 -0.41
C ALA A 71 -8.23 -8.38 -1.73
N TRP A 72 -9.08 -7.47 -2.21
CA TRP A 72 -8.79 -6.67 -3.39
C TRP A 72 -7.58 -5.74 -3.19
N PHE A 73 -7.44 -5.16 -2.00
CA PHE A 73 -6.29 -4.31 -1.68
C PHE A 73 -4.99 -5.12 -1.73
N ASN A 74 -4.97 -6.32 -1.18
CA ASN A 74 -3.84 -7.25 -1.22
C ASN A 74 -3.49 -7.70 -2.65
N ALA A 75 -4.51 -7.93 -3.48
CA ALA A 75 -4.30 -8.22 -4.90
C ALA A 75 -3.56 -7.06 -5.58
N GLY A 76 -4.00 -5.82 -5.34
CA GLY A 76 -3.32 -4.62 -5.83
C GLY A 76 -1.88 -4.51 -5.33
N THR A 77 -1.65 -4.74 -4.04
CA THR A 77 -0.31 -4.72 -3.45
C THR A 77 0.61 -5.75 -4.09
N SER A 78 0.15 -6.98 -4.25
CA SER A 78 0.94 -8.04 -4.90
C SER A 78 1.28 -7.70 -6.36
N LEU A 79 0.33 -7.12 -7.11
CA LEU A 79 0.54 -6.69 -8.49
C LEU A 79 1.51 -5.51 -8.61
N VAL A 80 1.55 -4.58 -7.64
CA VAL A 80 2.58 -3.52 -7.59
C VAL A 80 3.97 -4.13 -7.51
N TYR A 81 4.18 -5.10 -6.62
CA TYR A 81 5.47 -5.80 -6.49
C TYR A 81 5.84 -6.63 -7.73
N LEU A 82 4.85 -7.10 -8.47
CA LEU A 82 5.05 -7.77 -9.77
C LEU A 82 5.18 -6.79 -10.95
N ALA A 83 5.18 -5.49 -10.70
CA ALA A 83 5.23 -4.41 -11.68
C ALA A 83 4.06 -4.40 -12.70
N ASP A 84 2.96 -5.08 -12.40
CA ASP A 84 1.70 -4.95 -13.16
C ASP A 84 0.86 -3.79 -12.59
N TYR A 85 1.25 -2.57 -12.92
CA TYR A 85 0.61 -1.37 -12.36
C TYR A 85 -0.82 -1.17 -12.88
N ASN A 86 -1.13 -1.58 -14.10
CA ASN A 86 -2.49 -1.50 -14.63
C ASN A 86 -3.44 -2.48 -13.92
N GLY A 87 -2.99 -3.72 -13.73
CA GLY A 87 -3.72 -4.72 -12.95
C GLY A 87 -3.88 -4.27 -11.48
N ALA A 88 -2.82 -3.71 -10.89
CA ALA A 88 -2.85 -3.17 -9.53
C ALA A 88 -3.88 -2.04 -9.40
N ALA A 89 -3.90 -1.09 -10.33
CA ALA A 89 -4.85 0.01 -10.33
C ALA A 89 -6.30 -0.50 -10.39
N ALA A 90 -6.60 -1.48 -11.24
CA ALA A 90 -7.93 -2.09 -11.32
C ALA A 90 -8.34 -2.83 -10.03
N ALA A 91 -7.38 -3.50 -9.38
CA ALA A 91 -7.61 -4.15 -8.10
C ALA A 91 -7.90 -3.13 -6.99
N TYR A 92 -7.15 -2.03 -6.93
CA TYR A 92 -7.41 -0.94 -5.99
C TYR A 92 -8.72 -0.21 -6.25
N ASP A 93 -9.11 -0.01 -7.51
CA ASP A 93 -10.45 0.52 -7.85
C ASP A 93 -11.55 -0.38 -7.25
N SER A 94 -11.41 -1.69 -7.39
CA SER A 94 -12.34 -2.65 -6.80
C SER A 94 -12.36 -2.56 -5.27
N ALA A 95 -11.20 -2.43 -4.63
CA ALA A 95 -11.10 -2.23 -3.19
C ALA A 95 -11.80 -0.93 -2.75
N PHE A 96 -11.51 0.21 -3.38
CA PHE A 96 -12.09 1.49 -2.99
C PHE A 96 -13.60 1.58 -3.27
N ASN A 97 -14.11 0.90 -4.29
CA ASN A 97 -15.54 0.74 -4.52
C ASN A 97 -16.23 0.00 -3.36
N LEU A 98 -15.58 -1.03 -2.80
CA LEU A 98 -16.08 -1.71 -1.60
C LEU A 98 -15.93 -0.85 -0.35
N TYR A 99 -14.82 -0.14 -0.22
CA TYR A 99 -14.58 0.77 0.92
C TYR A 99 -15.71 1.78 1.11
N ALA A 100 -16.22 2.34 0.03
CA ALA A 100 -17.34 3.28 0.07
C ALA A 100 -18.63 2.67 0.65
N GLN A 101 -18.79 1.36 0.53
CA GLN A 101 -19.97 0.61 1.00
C GLN A 101 -19.81 0.09 2.44
N ILE A 102 -18.59 0.06 2.99
CA ILE A 102 -18.34 -0.33 4.39
C ILE A 102 -18.95 0.74 5.30
N PRO A 103 -19.70 0.37 6.35
CA PRO A 103 -20.18 1.30 7.36
C PRO A 103 -19.05 2.16 7.92
N GLU A 104 -19.28 3.44 8.11
CA GLU A 104 -18.21 4.41 8.43
C GLU A 104 -17.40 4.03 9.67
N ASN A 105 -18.07 3.54 10.71
CA ASN A 105 -17.44 3.09 11.96
C ASN A 105 -16.60 1.80 11.81
N ALA A 106 -16.78 1.05 10.71
CA ALA A 106 -16.04 -0.19 10.43
C ALA A 106 -14.98 -0.01 9.35
N ARG A 107 -14.85 1.18 8.74
CA ARG A 107 -13.86 1.45 7.69
C ARG A 107 -12.44 1.40 8.23
N PRO A 108 -11.50 0.72 7.55
CA PRO A 108 -10.08 0.75 7.90
C PRO A 108 -9.45 2.08 7.45
N TRP A 109 -9.86 3.18 8.07
CA TRP A 109 -9.52 4.55 7.66
C TRP A 109 -8.03 4.90 7.70
N ARG A 110 -7.24 4.14 8.50
CA ARG A 110 -5.77 4.32 8.56
C ARG A 110 -5.03 3.55 7.46
N MET A 111 -5.71 2.81 6.59
CA MET A 111 -5.06 1.96 5.59
C MET A 111 -4.04 2.74 4.76
N MET A 112 -4.41 3.91 4.27
CA MET A 112 -3.54 4.77 3.46
C MET A 112 -2.40 5.45 4.23
N TRP A 113 -2.33 5.30 5.54
CA TRP A 113 -1.21 5.79 6.33
C TRP A 113 0.02 4.88 6.24
N TYR A 114 -0.20 3.61 5.97
CA TYR A 114 0.83 2.57 5.97
C TYR A 114 0.96 1.87 4.62
N GLN A 115 -0.02 2.03 3.73
CA GLN A 115 -0.11 1.30 2.49
C GLN A 115 -0.17 2.28 1.31
N THR A 116 0.98 2.62 0.76
CA THR A 116 1.10 3.59 -0.32
C THR A 116 1.06 2.98 -1.72
N GLY A 117 0.92 1.66 -1.82
CA GLY A 117 0.79 0.92 -3.08
C GLY A 117 -0.19 1.50 -4.10
N PRO A 118 -1.39 2.02 -3.71
CA PRO A 118 -2.30 2.65 -4.66
C PRO A 118 -1.70 3.84 -5.40
N TYR A 119 -0.84 4.66 -4.75
CA TYR A 119 -0.16 5.76 -5.43
C TYR A 119 0.77 5.25 -6.54
N PHE A 120 1.55 4.20 -6.26
CA PHE A 120 2.39 3.56 -7.26
C PHE A 120 1.56 3.08 -8.45
N ALA A 121 0.50 2.32 -8.18
CA ALA A 121 -0.35 1.75 -9.21
C ALA A 121 -0.92 2.83 -10.12
N TYR A 122 -1.54 3.87 -9.56
CA TYR A 122 -2.12 4.95 -10.34
C TYR A 122 -1.07 5.79 -11.07
N TYR A 123 0.05 6.10 -10.42
CA TYR A 123 1.11 6.90 -11.03
C TYR A 123 1.72 6.20 -12.24
N TYR A 124 2.16 4.95 -12.09
CA TYR A 124 2.80 4.19 -13.17
C TYR A 124 1.84 3.68 -14.24
N SER A 125 0.53 3.76 -14.02
CA SER A 125 -0.50 3.62 -15.06
C SER A 125 -0.97 4.95 -15.67
N ALA A 126 -0.22 6.05 -15.43
CA ALA A 126 -0.50 7.39 -15.91
C ALA A 126 -1.87 7.97 -15.45
N ARG A 127 -2.42 7.48 -14.37
CA ARG A 127 -3.67 7.93 -13.77
C ARG A 127 -3.41 9.03 -12.73
N TYR A 128 -2.75 10.10 -13.12
CA TYR A 128 -2.26 11.17 -12.22
C TYR A 128 -3.38 11.87 -11.46
N THR A 129 -4.53 12.06 -12.08
CA THR A 129 -5.70 12.63 -11.40
C THR A 129 -6.17 11.75 -10.24
N ASP A 130 -6.09 10.43 -10.37
CA ASP A 130 -6.46 9.51 -9.30
C ASP A 130 -5.46 9.54 -8.15
N VAL A 131 -4.16 9.74 -8.43
CA VAL A 131 -3.15 9.99 -7.40
C VAL A 131 -3.50 11.25 -6.59
N ILE A 132 -3.81 12.36 -7.27
CA ILE A 132 -4.18 13.63 -6.63
C ILE A 132 -5.42 13.45 -5.77
N ASN A 133 -6.49 12.87 -6.32
CA ASN A 133 -7.74 12.66 -5.61
C ASN A 133 -7.56 11.77 -4.36
N LEU A 134 -6.75 10.72 -4.47
CA LEU A 134 -6.47 9.82 -3.35
C LEU A 134 -5.67 10.54 -2.26
N ALA A 135 -4.65 11.31 -2.63
CA ALA A 135 -3.85 12.10 -1.69
C ALA A 135 -4.71 13.16 -0.98
N ASP A 136 -5.56 13.87 -1.71
CA ASP A 136 -6.51 14.85 -1.16
C ASP A 136 -7.44 14.20 -0.13
N GLN A 137 -8.00 13.04 -0.45
CA GLN A 137 -8.89 12.32 0.47
C GLN A 137 -8.14 11.83 1.70
N THR A 138 -6.91 11.34 1.53
CA THR A 138 -6.07 10.84 2.62
C THR A 138 -5.70 11.97 3.57
N LEU A 139 -5.19 13.08 3.05
CA LEU A 139 -4.77 14.24 3.83
C LEU A 139 -5.96 14.96 4.51
N LYS A 140 -7.12 15.07 3.85
CA LYS A 140 -8.32 15.69 4.40
C LYS A 140 -8.91 14.96 5.60
N ARG A 141 -8.70 13.66 5.71
CA ARG A 141 -9.22 12.84 6.82
C ARG A 141 -8.38 12.93 8.10
N MET A 142 -7.29 13.67 8.06
CA MET A 142 -6.42 13.85 9.20
C MET A 142 -6.93 14.99 10.08
N SER A 143 -7.20 14.70 11.34
CA SER A 143 -7.67 15.69 12.32
C SER A 143 -6.54 16.42 13.06
N ALA A 144 -5.30 15.98 12.89
CA ALA A 144 -4.10 16.56 13.47
C ALA A 144 -3.01 16.65 12.40
N GLU A 145 -1.91 17.36 12.66
CA GLU A 145 -0.80 17.52 11.72
C GLU A 145 -0.40 16.18 11.10
N PRO A 146 -0.68 15.98 9.80
CA PRO A 146 -0.45 14.70 9.17
C PRO A 146 1.04 14.52 8.88
N ILE A 147 1.66 13.57 9.55
CA ILE A 147 2.96 13.06 9.14
C ILE A 147 2.72 12.02 8.03
N LEU A 148 2.31 12.49 6.86
CA LEU A 148 2.06 11.67 5.67
C LEU A 148 2.84 12.24 4.49
N GLU A 149 4.14 12.35 4.65
CA GLU A 149 5.07 12.88 3.66
C GLU A 149 4.95 12.20 2.30
N GLU A 150 4.65 10.91 2.27
CA GLU A 150 4.46 10.16 1.03
C GLU A 150 3.21 10.61 0.27
N SER A 151 2.13 10.99 0.95
CA SER A 151 0.93 11.50 0.27
C SER A 151 1.19 12.84 -0.42
N TYR A 152 1.96 13.73 0.22
CA TYR A 152 2.43 14.96 -0.42
C TYR A 152 3.36 14.66 -1.58
N TYR A 153 4.35 13.78 -1.38
CA TYR A 153 5.29 13.39 -2.42
C TYR A 153 4.59 12.87 -3.67
N TRP A 154 3.69 11.90 -3.54
CA TRP A 154 2.99 11.31 -4.69
C TRP A 154 2.07 12.33 -5.38
N ARG A 155 1.43 13.23 -4.64
CA ARG A 155 0.64 14.32 -5.22
C ARG A 155 1.55 15.29 -5.99
N GLY A 156 2.71 15.61 -5.45
CA GLY A 156 3.74 16.39 -6.12
C GLY A 156 4.23 15.74 -7.42
N MET A 157 4.52 14.42 -7.38
CA MET A 157 4.89 13.65 -8.57
C MET A 157 3.80 13.68 -9.64
N ALA A 158 2.53 13.57 -9.25
CA ALA A 158 1.41 13.65 -10.18
C ALA A 158 1.27 15.05 -10.81
N TYR A 159 1.42 16.11 -10.03
CA TYR A 159 1.46 17.47 -10.58
C TYR A 159 2.63 17.68 -11.53
N LEU A 160 3.81 17.17 -11.19
CA LEU A 160 4.99 17.25 -12.06
C LEU A 160 4.74 16.53 -13.40
N ALA A 161 4.16 15.34 -13.38
CA ALA A 161 3.80 14.58 -14.58
C ALA A 161 2.75 15.28 -15.46
N LEU A 162 1.88 16.09 -14.85
CA LEU A 162 0.90 16.93 -15.54
C LEU A 162 1.48 18.28 -16.01
N GLY A 163 2.75 18.57 -15.75
CA GLY A 163 3.43 19.80 -16.12
C GLY A 163 3.19 20.98 -15.16
N ASP A 164 2.51 20.77 -14.05
CA ASP A 164 2.29 21.80 -13.03
C ASP A 164 3.44 21.85 -12.03
N ASN A 165 4.52 22.46 -12.48
CA ASN A 165 5.77 22.56 -11.72
C ASN A 165 5.62 23.38 -10.43
N GLU A 166 4.73 24.36 -10.38
CA GLU A 166 4.53 25.19 -9.19
C GLU A 166 3.89 24.38 -8.07
N ARG A 167 2.78 23.69 -8.37
CA ARG A 167 2.15 22.82 -7.38
C ARG A 167 3.07 21.67 -6.99
N ALA A 168 3.78 21.05 -7.92
CA ALA A 168 4.73 19.99 -7.60
C ALA A 168 5.77 20.43 -6.55
N ARG A 169 6.39 21.60 -6.74
CA ARG A 169 7.35 22.16 -5.77
C ARG A 169 6.72 22.41 -4.40
N ALA A 170 5.53 22.96 -4.36
CA ALA A 170 4.81 23.22 -3.11
C ALA A 170 4.59 21.89 -2.33
N GLU A 171 4.15 20.86 -3.02
CA GLU A 171 3.91 19.55 -2.43
C GLU A 171 5.19 18.90 -1.87
N PHE A 172 6.29 18.94 -2.61
CA PHE A 172 7.58 18.42 -2.12
C PHE A 172 8.08 19.18 -0.90
N ARG A 173 7.89 20.50 -0.85
CA ARG A 173 8.23 21.29 0.34
C ARG A 173 7.32 20.96 1.52
N ASP A 174 6.04 20.76 1.31
CA ASP A 174 5.11 20.34 2.36
C ASP A 174 5.47 18.93 2.88
N SER A 175 5.87 18.01 2.01
CA SER A 175 6.44 16.71 2.42
C SER A 175 7.63 16.89 3.36
N LEU A 176 8.59 17.78 3.01
CA LEU A 176 9.78 18.07 3.83
C LEU A 176 9.48 18.84 5.10
N LYS A 177 8.41 19.63 5.14
CA LYS A 177 7.97 20.31 6.38
C LYS A 177 7.61 19.31 7.46
N TYR A 178 7.00 18.19 7.09
CA TYR A 178 6.61 17.14 8.03
C TYR A 178 7.70 16.08 8.25
N HIS A 179 8.57 15.87 7.25
CA HIS A 179 9.71 14.97 7.34
C HIS A 179 10.95 15.59 6.64
N PRO A 180 11.74 16.44 7.32
CA PRO A 180 12.82 17.21 6.70
C PRO A 180 13.90 16.39 5.97
N GLY A 181 14.06 15.12 6.34
CA GLY A 181 15.02 14.20 5.71
C GLY A 181 14.42 13.26 4.65
N PHE A 182 13.19 13.48 4.20
CA PHE A 182 12.52 12.60 3.25
C PHE A 182 13.20 12.64 1.88
N GLY A 183 14.07 11.67 1.62
CA GLY A 183 14.94 11.60 0.45
C GLY A 183 14.22 11.76 -0.90
N PRO A 184 13.07 11.11 -1.15
CA PRO A 184 12.38 11.26 -2.42
C PRO A 184 12.01 12.71 -2.77
N SER A 185 11.54 13.50 -1.79
CA SER A 185 11.19 14.91 -2.03
C SER A 185 12.41 15.79 -2.20
N LEU A 186 13.53 15.51 -1.49
CA LEU A 186 14.80 16.20 -1.68
C LEU A 186 15.30 16.01 -3.11
N VAL A 187 15.35 14.77 -3.59
CA VAL A 187 15.77 14.44 -4.95
C VAL A 187 14.88 15.08 -6.00
N ALA A 188 13.56 15.09 -5.78
CA ALA A 188 12.62 15.69 -6.70
C ALA A 188 12.85 17.21 -6.84
N LEU A 189 13.05 17.93 -5.73
CA LEU A 189 13.37 19.37 -5.75
C LEU A 189 14.70 19.66 -6.43
N GLU A 190 15.75 18.88 -6.14
CA GLU A 190 17.05 19.00 -6.79
C GLU A 190 16.94 18.84 -8.32
N GLN A 191 16.20 17.82 -8.79
CA GLN A 191 15.93 17.62 -10.22
C GLN A 191 15.17 18.77 -10.87
N MET A 192 14.39 19.52 -10.10
CA MET A 192 13.69 20.71 -10.53
C MET A 192 14.55 22.00 -10.44
N GLY A 193 15.85 21.87 -10.09
CA GLY A 193 16.80 22.98 -9.99
C GLY A 193 16.69 23.77 -8.69
N GLU A 194 16.09 23.22 -7.64
CA GLU A 194 16.06 23.84 -6.32
C GLU A 194 17.12 23.22 -5.40
N THR A 195 17.72 24.05 -4.58
CA THR A 195 18.54 23.59 -3.45
C THR A 195 17.58 23.39 -2.27
N PRO A 196 17.43 22.16 -1.75
CA PRO A 196 16.52 21.89 -0.65
C PRO A 196 16.93 22.56 0.66
#